data_5245c85ef7230b03610c65007f9af866
#
_entry.id   5245c85ef7230b03610c65007f9af866
#
_cell.length_a   1.000
_cell.length_b   1.000
_cell.length_c   1.000
_cell.angle_alpha   90.00
_cell.angle_beta   90.00
_cell.angle_gamma   90.00
#
_symmetry.space_group_name_H-M   'P 1'
#
loop_
_entity.id
_entity.type
_entity.pdbx_description
1 polymer ?
#
loop_
_entity_poly.entity_id
_entity_poly.type
_entity_poly.pdbx_seq_one_letter_code
_entity_poly.pdbx_strand_id
1 'polypeptide(L)'
;MGTRKLYDFMDDNAEIEMRDVAYVNDTSIIRQNPKVMAINSAIEIDMTGQVCADSIGLRMFSGVGGQMDFMRGAALSKGGKPIIAITSTTAK
;
A
#
# COMPACT_ATOMS: atom_id res chain seq x y z
N MET A 1 11.44 -0.80 4.55
CA MET A 1 12.79 -0.30 4.95
C MET A 1 12.60 0.91 5.83
N GLY A 2 13.41 1.07 6.86
CA GLY A 2 13.30 2.17 7.82
C GLY A 2 14.67 2.60 8.34
N THR A 3 14.67 3.68 9.12
CA THR A 3 15.89 4.16 9.78
C THR A 3 16.13 3.40 11.09
N ARG A 4 17.35 3.46 11.62
CA ARG A 4 17.67 2.91 12.94
C ARG A 4 16.73 3.50 14.02
N LYS A 5 16.46 4.80 13.93
CA LYS A 5 15.51 5.49 14.83
C LYS A 5 14.13 4.84 14.85
N LEU A 6 13.62 4.43 13.69
CA LEU A 6 12.33 3.75 13.60
C LEU A 6 12.39 2.37 14.29
N TYR A 7 13.44 1.60 14.03
CA TYR A 7 13.58 0.28 14.65
C TYR A 7 13.76 0.35 16.17
N ASP A 8 14.54 1.31 16.64
CA ASP A 8 14.70 1.54 18.08
C ASP A 8 13.38 1.96 18.75
N PHE A 9 12.54 2.74 18.05
CA PHE A 9 11.19 3.09 18.52
C PHE A 9 10.25 1.87 18.58
N MET A 10 10.36 0.97 17.62
CA MET A 10 9.51 -0.22 17.55
C MET A 10 9.92 -1.30 18.56
N ASP A 11 11.19 -1.34 18.93
CA ASP A 11 11.74 -2.36 19.81
C ASP A 11 11.11 -2.22 21.21
N ASP A 12 10.58 -3.33 21.72
CA ASP A 12 9.93 -3.43 23.04
C ASP A 12 8.86 -2.34 23.28
N ASN A 13 8.13 -1.94 22.24
CA ASN A 13 7.07 -0.95 22.32
C ASN A 13 5.70 -1.63 22.33
N ALA A 14 5.02 -1.58 23.46
CA ALA A 14 3.71 -2.21 23.67
C ALA A 14 2.57 -1.63 22.81
N GLU A 15 2.76 -0.44 22.20
CA GLU A 15 1.79 0.15 21.28
C GLU A 15 1.91 -0.43 19.86
N ILE A 16 2.98 -1.19 19.57
CA ILE A 16 3.24 -1.78 18.26
C ILE A 16 3.10 -3.28 18.35
N GLU A 17 2.11 -3.82 17.66
CA GLU A 17 1.89 -5.25 17.56
C GLU A 17 2.30 -5.76 16.18
N MET A 18 3.31 -6.62 16.13
CA MET A 18 3.77 -7.26 14.90
C MET A 18 2.95 -8.52 14.64
N ARG A 19 2.31 -8.57 13.50
CA ARG A 19 1.50 -9.71 13.03
C ARG A 19 2.02 -10.21 11.69
N ASP A 20 1.66 -11.43 11.32
CA ASP A 20 1.98 -11.95 10.00
C ASP A 20 1.19 -11.24 8.89
N VAL A 21 1.68 -11.35 7.66
CA VAL A 21 1.09 -10.68 6.50
C VAL A 21 -0.31 -11.19 6.18
N ALA A 22 -0.62 -12.46 6.46
CA ALA A 22 -1.93 -13.03 6.20
C ALA A 22 -3.02 -12.35 7.05
N TYR A 23 -2.66 -11.91 8.25
CA TYR A 23 -3.55 -11.14 9.10
C TYR A 23 -3.56 -9.65 8.70
N VAL A 24 -2.39 -9.02 8.56
CA VAL A 24 -2.27 -7.56 8.35
C VAL A 24 -2.85 -7.14 6.99
N ASN A 25 -2.67 -7.96 5.96
CA ASN A 25 -3.15 -7.69 4.61
C ASN A 25 -4.53 -8.32 4.32
N ASP A 26 -5.16 -8.95 5.29
CA ASP A 26 -6.51 -9.47 5.10
C ASP A 26 -7.51 -8.31 4.92
N THR A 27 -8.15 -8.28 3.77
CA THR A 27 -9.14 -7.23 3.44
C THR A 27 -10.32 -7.24 4.40
N SER A 28 -10.65 -8.39 5.00
CA SER A 28 -11.71 -8.50 6.01
C SER A 28 -11.33 -7.78 7.31
N ILE A 29 -10.06 -7.80 7.67
CA ILE A 29 -9.51 -7.08 8.82
C ILE A 29 -9.40 -5.59 8.53
N ILE A 30 -8.81 -5.23 7.38
CA ILE A 30 -8.60 -3.83 6.97
C ILE A 30 -9.93 -3.07 6.96
N ARG A 31 -10.96 -3.61 6.32
CA ARG A 31 -12.27 -2.95 6.18
C ARG A 31 -13.07 -2.79 7.47
N GLN A 32 -12.69 -3.49 8.55
CA GLN A 32 -13.31 -3.31 9.87
C GLN A 32 -13.00 -1.93 10.46
N ASN A 33 -11.90 -1.32 10.03
CA ASN A 33 -11.58 0.05 10.42
C ASN A 33 -12.41 1.03 9.57
N PRO A 34 -13.11 2.01 10.19
CA PRO A 34 -13.82 3.03 9.42
C PRO A 34 -12.83 4.05 8.84
N LYS A 35 -13.18 4.63 7.70
CA LYS A 35 -12.44 5.71 7.05
C LYS A 35 -10.98 5.35 6.71
N VAL A 36 -10.73 4.11 6.34
CA VAL A 36 -9.39 3.68 5.92
C VAL A 36 -8.96 4.48 4.69
N MET A 37 -7.82 5.13 4.78
CA MET A 37 -7.15 5.77 3.64
C MET A 37 -5.95 4.93 3.25
N ALA A 38 -6.02 4.26 2.10
CA ALA A 38 -4.90 3.53 1.54
C ALA A 38 -4.24 4.38 0.46
N ILE A 39 -2.99 4.79 0.72
CA ILE A 39 -2.22 5.60 -0.22
C ILE A 39 -1.06 4.75 -0.73
N ASN A 40 -1.05 4.48 -2.02
CA ASN A 40 -0.02 3.68 -2.69
C ASN A 40 0.52 4.43 -3.89
N SER A 41 1.74 4.11 -4.28
CA SER A 41 2.36 4.68 -5.48
C SER A 41 2.16 3.74 -6.67
N ALA A 42 2.27 4.31 -7.87
CA ALA A 42 2.30 3.58 -9.13
C ALA A 42 3.50 4.02 -9.97
N ILE A 43 3.86 3.22 -10.96
CA ILE A 43 4.91 3.53 -11.92
C ILE A 43 4.30 4.22 -13.13
N GLU A 44 3.20 3.68 -13.65
CA GLU A 44 2.49 4.23 -14.81
C GLU A 44 0.98 3.95 -14.72
N ILE A 45 0.21 4.78 -15.39
CA ILE A 45 -1.24 4.62 -15.55
C ILE A 45 -1.53 4.81 -17.03
N ASP A 46 -2.23 3.87 -17.63
CA ASP A 46 -2.63 3.98 -19.04
C ASP A 46 -3.86 4.87 -19.23
N MET A 47 -4.19 5.17 -20.49
CA MET A 47 -5.35 6.02 -20.82
C MET A 47 -6.70 5.39 -20.48
N THR A 48 -6.75 4.09 -20.21
CA THR A 48 -7.95 3.37 -19.78
C THR A 48 -8.09 3.32 -18.26
N GLY A 49 -7.10 3.84 -17.52
CA GLY A 49 -7.09 3.86 -16.06
C GLY A 49 -6.50 2.60 -15.43
N GLN A 50 -5.83 1.75 -16.20
CA GLN A 50 -5.09 0.61 -15.63
C GLN A 50 -3.80 1.09 -14.99
N VAL A 51 -3.57 0.64 -13.76
CA VAL A 51 -2.43 1.03 -12.92
C VAL A 51 -1.38 -0.06 -12.95
N CYS A 52 -0.14 0.30 -13.28
CA CYS A 52 1.02 -0.58 -13.19
C CYS A 52 1.94 -0.09 -12.06
N ALA A 53 2.29 -0.98 -11.15
CA ALA A 53 3.14 -0.70 -10.00
C ALA A 53 4.35 -1.64 -9.86
N ASP A 54 4.50 -2.61 -10.75
CA ASP A 54 5.51 -3.67 -10.67
C ASP A 54 6.42 -3.77 -11.89
N SER A 55 6.10 -3.08 -12.99
CA SER A 55 6.92 -3.10 -14.21
C SER A 55 7.03 -1.73 -14.88
N ILE A 56 8.06 -1.58 -15.69
CA ILE A 56 8.28 -0.43 -16.58
C ILE A 56 8.34 -1.00 -18.00
N GLY A 57 7.29 -0.79 -18.78
CA GLY A 57 7.12 -1.46 -20.06
C GLY A 57 7.20 -2.99 -19.91
N LEU A 58 8.11 -3.64 -20.61
CA LEU A 58 8.31 -5.10 -20.54
C LEU A 58 9.27 -5.55 -19.43
N ARG A 59 9.83 -4.62 -18.67
CA ARG A 59 10.82 -4.94 -17.64
C ARG A 59 10.16 -4.98 -16.26
N MET A 60 10.25 -6.13 -15.59
CA MET A 60 9.86 -6.25 -14.18
C MET A 60 10.74 -5.33 -13.31
N PHE A 61 10.09 -4.49 -12.50
CA PHE A 61 10.74 -3.56 -11.58
C PHE A 61 10.71 -4.06 -10.14
N SER A 62 9.58 -4.63 -9.73
CA SER A 62 9.41 -5.18 -8.38
C SER A 62 8.46 -6.37 -8.42
N GLY A 63 8.34 -7.08 -7.29
CA GLY A 63 7.29 -8.07 -7.11
C GLY A 63 5.95 -7.43 -6.73
N VAL A 64 4.90 -8.23 -6.77
CA VAL A 64 3.57 -7.84 -6.27
C VAL A 64 3.63 -7.74 -4.75
N GLY A 65 3.23 -6.59 -4.20
CA GLY A 65 3.11 -6.35 -2.76
C GLY A 65 1.65 -6.33 -2.29
N GLY A 66 1.40 -5.69 -1.14
CA GLY A 66 0.08 -5.59 -0.53
C GLY A 66 -0.83 -4.49 -1.08
N GLN A 67 -0.48 -3.84 -2.19
CA GLN A 67 -1.24 -2.69 -2.72
C GLN A 67 -2.72 -3.03 -2.93
N MET A 68 -3.02 -4.14 -3.60
CA MET A 68 -4.40 -4.55 -3.89
C MET A 68 -5.19 -4.88 -2.64
N ASP A 69 -4.56 -5.47 -1.64
CA ASP A 69 -5.22 -5.81 -0.37
C ASP A 69 -5.70 -4.54 0.34
N PHE A 70 -4.81 -3.55 0.45
CA PHE A 70 -5.14 -2.26 1.09
C PHE A 70 -6.09 -1.41 0.26
N MET A 71 -5.94 -1.39 -1.07
CA MET A 71 -6.87 -0.68 -1.95
C MET A 71 -8.28 -1.25 -1.85
N ARG A 72 -8.42 -2.58 -1.89
CA ARG A 72 -9.70 -3.27 -1.71
C ARG A 72 -10.26 -3.08 -0.31
N GLY A 73 -9.43 -3.22 0.72
CA GLY A 73 -9.83 -3.01 2.12
C GLY A 73 -10.35 -1.59 2.34
N ALA A 74 -9.66 -0.58 1.83
CA ALA A 74 -10.09 0.81 1.90
C ALA A 74 -11.40 1.07 1.13
N ALA A 75 -11.54 0.50 -0.07
CA ALA A 75 -12.77 0.65 -0.88
C ALA A 75 -14.00 0.04 -0.19
N LEU A 76 -13.82 -1.04 0.57
CA LEU A 76 -14.88 -1.72 1.32
C LEU A 76 -15.10 -1.15 2.73
N SER A 77 -14.18 -0.33 3.22
CA SER A 77 -14.30 0.34 4.52
C SER A 77 -15.39 1.43 4.47
N LYS A 78 -16.17 1.56 5.54
CA LYS A 78 -17.17 2.63 5.63
C LYS A 78 -16.51 4.01 5.61
N GLY A 79 -16.70 4.75 4.52
CA GLY A 79 -16.05 6.06 4.30
C GLY A 79 -14.57 5.98 3.96
N GLY A 80 -14.07 4.80 3.58
CA GLY A 80 -12.69 4.59 3.17
C GLY A 80 -12.39 5.16 1.79
N LYS A 81 -11.11 5.44 1.54
CA LYS A 81 -10.63 6.03 0.27
C LYS A 81 -9.36 5.33 -0.19
N PRO A 82 -9.43 4.54 -1.27
CA PRO A 82 -8.24 4.07 -1.97
C PRO A 82 -7.65 5.20 -2.82
N ILE A 83 -6.36 5.46 -2.69
CA ILE A 83 -5.65 6.54 -3.37
C ILE A 83 -4.39 5.99 -4.03
N ILE A 84 -4.22 6.24 -5.32
CA ILE A 84 -2.96 6.04 -6.03
C ILE A 84 -2.31 7.40 -6.24
N ALA A 85 -1.09 7.56 -5.73
CA ALA A 85 -0.29 8.76 -5.89
C ALA A 85 0.83 8.50 -6.89
N ILE A 86 0.90 9.32 -7.92
CA ILE A 86 1.91 9.20 -8.98
C ILE A 86 2.38 10.59 -9.40
N THR A 87 3.65 10.71 -9.75
CA THR A 87 4.18 11.94 -10.35
C THR A 87 3.64 12.11 -11.77
N SER A 88 3.31 13.33 -12.17
CA SER A 88 2.80 13.64 -13.51
C SER A 88 3.85 13.51 -14.62
N THR A 89 5.13 13.46 -14.24
CA THR A 89 6.27 13.36 -15.15
C THR A 89 7.32 12.42 -14.60
N THR A 90 8.06 11.75 -15.49
CA THR A 90 9.24 10.99 -15.11
C THR A 90 10.42 11.91 -14.82
N ALA A 91 11.27 11.54 -13.86
CA ALA A 91 12.57 12.17 -13.72
C ALA A 91 13.40 11.88 -14.99
N LYS A 92 14.02 12.93 -15.55
CA LYS A 92 14.96 12.78 -16.68
C LYS A 92 16.29 12.21 -16.20
#